data_6e63cacfe3d8c5cc719a3d5ca9796942
#
_entry.id   6e63cacfe3d8c5cc719a3d5ca9796942
#
_cell.length_a   1.000
_cell.length_b   1.000
_cell.length_c   1.000
_cell.angle_alpha   90.00
_cell.angle_beta   90.00
_cell.angle_gamma   90.00
#
_symmetry.space_group_name_H-M   'P 1'
#
loop_
_entity.id
_entity.type
_entity.pdbx_description
1 polymer ?
#
loop_
_entity_poly.entity_id
_entity_poly.type
_entity_poly.pdbx_seq_one_letter_code
_entity_poly.pdbx_strand_id
1 'polypeptide(L)'
;MDNIIDKFVLDQLSVWPMAASNFRDLKNVETRSLEVGRLEVRLQHNPARIRSSAAKVDKASLQARKCFLCSENRPQEQISMEFEGRKGRKYNILINPYPIFPEHLVIARNTHVPQSIWHRLPDMTDLARHHPSFTIFYNGPKCGASAPDHFHFQACPRGLMPLENDIDRLLDEKKAGKPAGTLTYLTSVQDAELFHYDKFTKGVFVLAATTSKSMAKLFYRLLDCLPQREDETEPMFNLLAWYKPKPSQKISGISHGRFGEYRAVLLARDKHRSHHYFTDGPDHLTMSPGCADMAGLFIVPNTDDYQKLDPSMLESMLSEVSISGDTERNVIRKLTRSQQEVHVGIMSGKEIEFEIISDGAGRQKVVYENGRISYHDELTFDAQTMSAMFAEPTFILYGVTIGVDFHWERRQTQKFAGTLKFIVEDDHIVAVNVIGAEDYLLSVISSEMKASASLEFLKAHAVISRSWLMAQIMSRSRHEHDAKPSVKEDFTDENGVRHLVCWQDRTDHRLFDVCADDHCQRYQGLTMAVGENVR
;
A
#
# COMPACT_ATOMS: atom_id res chain seq x y z
N MET A 1 -2.77 4.13 29.03
CA MET A 1 -1.49 3.93 28.31
C MET A 1 -0.83 5.27 27.97
N ASP A 2 -1.60 6.32 27.78
CA ASP A 2 -1.09 7.66 27.46
C ASP A 2 -0.17 8.21 28.55
N ASN A 3 -0.44 7.86 29.81
CA ASN A 3 0.39 8.23 30.97
C ASN A 3 1.87 7.76 30.90
N ILE A 4 2.21 6.79 30.04
CA ILE A 4 3.61 6.32 29.89
C ILE A 4 4.40 7.28 29.00
N ILE A 5 3.80 7.77 27.91
CA ILE A 5 4.46 8.76 27.03
C ILE A 5 4.60 10.09 27.74
N ASP A 6 3.53 10.58 28.40
CA ASP A 6 3.57 11.83 29.18
C ASP A 6 4.71 11.79 30.21
N LYS A 7 4.80 10.67 30.97
CA LYS A 7 5.88 10.47 31.94
C LYS A 7 7.26 10.46 31.25
N PHE A 8 7.41 9.71 30.17
CA PHE A 8 8.66 9.65 29.42
C PHE A 8 9.11 11.05 28.95
N VAL A 9 8.19 11.86 28.41
CA VAL A 9 8.49 13.24 27.99
C VAL A 9 8.92 14.10 29.19
N LEU A 10 8.20 14.02 30.31
CA LEU A 10 8.56 14.76 31.53
C LEU A 10 9.93 14.34 32.09
N ASP A 11 10.19 13.05 32.19
CA ASP A 11 11.48 12.50 32.65
C ASP A 11 12.62 13.00 31.73
N GLN A 12 12.42 12.94 30.41
CA GLN A 12 13.41 13.41 29.44
C GLN A 12 13.69 14.94 29.58
N LEU A 13 12.66 15.75 29.71
CA LEU A 13 12.81 17.20 29.88
C LEU A 13 13.45 17.58 31.20
N SER A 14 13.36 16.75 32.23
CA SER A 14 14.01 16.97 33.52
C SER A 14 15.53 16.83 33.45
N VAL A 15 16.04 15.98 32.54
CA VAL A 15 17.48 15.66 32.43
C VAL A 15 18.18 16.31 31.24
N TRP A 16 17.44 16.95 30.32
CA TRP A 16 17.98 17.56 29.12
C TRP A 16 17.64 19.05 28.98
N PRO A 17 18.44 19.98 29.58
CA PRO A 17 18.12 21.41 29.66
C PRO A 17 17.85 22.08 28.33
N MET A 18 18.61 21.75 27.27
CA MET A 18 18.42 22.32 25.93
C MET A 18 17.04 21.94 25.38
N ALA A 19 16.66 20.67 25.44
CA ALA A 19 15.34 20.24 25.00
C ALA A 19 14.23 20.88 25.85
N ALA A 20 14.39 20.93 27.17
CA ALA A 20 13.43 21.60 28.07
C ALA A 20 13.24 23.08 27.74
N SER A 21 14.30 23.80 27.32
CA SER A 21 14.18 25.17 26.85
C SER A 21 13.34 25.26 25.58
N ASN A 22 13.66 24.45 24.58
CA ASN A 22 12.96 24.46 23.30
C ASN A 22 11.46 24.10 23.43
N PHE A 23 11.13 23.17 24.36
CA PHE A 23 9.72 22.85 24.67
C PHE A 23 8.98 23.97 25.42
N ARG A 24 9.70 24.77 26.25
CA ARG A 24 9.11 25.98 26.85
C ARG A 24 8.87 27.07 25.80
N ASP A 25 9.84 27.28 24.92
CA ASP A 25 9.76 28.28 23.85
C ASP A 25 8.62 27.98 22.86
N LEU A 26 8.36 26.68 22.63
CA LEU A 26 7.24 26.24 21.80
C LEU A 26 5.86 26.75 22.31
N LYS A 27 5.70 26.95 23.64
CA LYS A 27 4.46 27.47 24.22
C LYS A 27 4.18 28.93 23.84
N ASN A 28 5.21 29.67 23.42
CA ASN A 28 5.16 31.08 23.09
C ASN A 28 5.23 31.36 21.58
N VAL A 29 5.15 30.32 20.73
CA VAL A 29 5.15 30.50 19.27
C VAL A 29 3.87 31.21 18.81
N GLU A 30 4.03 32.16 17.91
CA GLU A 30 2.90 32.80 17.27
C GLU A 30 2.22 31.87 16.29
N THR A 31 0.90 31.90 16.25
CA THR A 31 0.10 31.12 15.31
C THR A 31 -0.99 31.97 14.69
N ARG A 32 -1.27 31.74 13.41
CA ARG A 32 -2.43 32.30 12.72
C ARG A 32 -3.06 31.28 11.79
N SER A 33 -4.35 31.43 11.52
CA SER A 33 -5.08 30.60 10.56
C SER A 33 -5.20 31.32 9.22
N LEU A 34 -5.16 30.55 8.13
CA LEU A 34 -5.47 30.98 6.76
C LEU A 34 -6.36 29.93 6.12
N GLU A 35 -7.10 30.30 5.08
CA GLU A 35 -7.82 29.34 4.24
C GLU A 35 -7.00 29.07 2.97
N VAL A 36 -6.67 27.79 2.72
CA VAL A 36 -5.93 27.34 1.54
C VAL A 36 -6.75 26.26 0.86
N GLY A 37 -7.11 26.49 -0.39
CA GLY A 37 -8.14 25.68 -1.04
C GLY A 37 -9.48 25.85 -0.30
N ARG A 38 -9.95 24.76 0.35
CA ARG A 38 -11.16 24.75 1.19
C ARG A 38 -10.85 24.19 2.59
N LEU A 39 -9.60 24.28 3.00
CA LEU A 39 -9.13 23.83 4.31
C LEU A 39 -8.60 25.03 5.10
N GLU A 40 -9.07 25.19 6.33
CA GLU A 40 -8.45 26.11 7.28
C GLU A 40 -7.11 25.49 7.73
N VAL A 41 -6.02 26.18 7.41
CA VAL A 41 -4.66 25.77 7.77
C VAL A 41 -4.11 26.66 8.89
N ARG A 42 -3.07 26.19 9.55
CA ARG A 42 -2.40 26.93 10.63
C ARG A 42 -0.95 27.20 10.27
N LEU A 43 -0.54 28.46 10.42
CA LEU A 43 0.87 28.86 10.38
C LEU A 43 1.40 28.94 11.80
N GLN A 44 2.60 28.37 12.02
CA GLN A 44 3.31 28.45 13.30
C GLN A 44 4.68 29.12 13.06
N HIS A 45 4.87 30.31 13.62
CA HIS A 45 6.18 30.97 13.62
C HIS A 45 7.09 30.33 14.66
N ASN A 46 8.04 29.53 14.20
CA ASN A 46 8.95 28.79 15.09
C ASN A 46 10.42 28.95 14.71
N PRO A 47 11.09 30.03 15.20
CA PRO A 47 12.49 30.33 14.86
C PRO A 47 13.48 29.20 15.20
N ALA A 48 13.22 28.39 16.23
CA ALA A 48 14.05 27.27 16.61
C ALA A 48 14.22 26.21 15.50
N ARG A 49 13.30 26.21 14.52
CA ARG A 49 13.30 25.27 13.38
C ARG A 49 14.19 25.69 12.21
N ILE A 50 14.82 26.88 12.23
CA ILE A 50 15.64 27.38 11.11
C ILE A 50 16.72 26.35 10.69
N ARG A 51 17.39 25.72 11.65
CA ARG A 51 18.44 24.72 11.37
C ARG A 51 17.92 23.47 10.65
N SER A 52 16.72 22.99 11.00
CA SER A 52 16.16 21.80 10.37
C SER A 52 15.51 22.11 9.02
N SER A 53 14.90 23.29 8.84
CA SER A 53 14.37 23.72 7.55
C SER A 53 15.47 23.98 6.51
N ALA A 54 16.62 24.46 6.96
CA ALA A 54 17.81 24.70 6.13
C ALA A 54 18.74 23.47 6.01
N ALA A 55 18.36 22.31 6.55
CA ALA A 55 19.22 21.11 6.53
C ALA A 55 19.58 20.70 5.09
N LYS A 56 20.87 20.45 4.89
CA LYS A 56 21.39 19.86 3.64
C LYS A 56 21.21 18.35 3.69
N VAL A 57 20.47 17.80 2.73
CA VAL A 57 20.16 16.36 2.63
C VAL A 57 20.69 15.75 1.33
N ASP A 58 21.61 16.43 0.67
CA ASP A 58 22.34 15.87 -0.47
C ASP A 58 23.30 14.75 -0.03
N LYS A 59 23.64 13.85 -0.94
CA LYS A 59 24.43 12.66 -0.68
C LYS A 59 25.80 12.98 -0.03
N ALA A 60 26.46 14.04 -0.48
CA ALA A 60 27.77 14.45 0.05
C ALA A 60 27.67 14.95 1.50
N SER A 61 26.66 15.78 1.79
CA SER A 61 26.40 16.29 3.14
C SER A 61 26.03 15.18 4.12
N LEU A 62 25.24 14.19 3.68
CA LEU A 62 24.86 13.04 4.49
C LEU A 62 26.05 12.14 4.82
N GLN A 63 26.95 11.91 3.87
CA GLN A 63 28.17 11.13 4.09
C GLN A 63 29.20 11.83 4.99
N ALA A 64 29.23 13.14 4.98
CA ALA A 64 30.18 13.94 5.78
C ALA A 64 29.81 14.06 7.27
N ARG A 65 28.53 13.76 7.64
CA ARG A 65 28.05 13.89 9.02
C ARG A 65 27.90 12.55 9.73
N LYS A 66 28.06 12.54 11.04
CA LYS A 66 27.63 11.42 11.87
C LYS A 66 26.08 11.41 11.96
N CYS A 67 25.49 10.24 11.85
CA CYS A 67 24.05 10.11 11.99
C CYS A 67 23.63 10.35 13.45
N PHE A 68 22.84 11.38 13.68
CA PHE A 68 22.39 11.77 15.02
C PHE A 68 21.28 10.87 15.60
N LEU A 69 20.71 9.95 14.80
CA LEU A 69 19.74 8.96 15.26
C LEU A 69 20.39 7.65 15.73
N CYS A 70 21.63 7.41 15.35
CA CYS A 70 22.40 6.25 15.85
C CYS A 70 22.73 6.42 17.34
N SER A 71 22.58 5.34 18.11
CA SER A 71 22.75 5.38 19.58
C SER A 71 24.10 5.93 20.04
N GLU A 72 25.17 5.61 19.31
CA GLU A 72 26.54 6.04 19.59
C GLU A 72 26.80 7.53 19.34
N ASN A 73 25.91 8.21 18.63
CA ASN A 73 26.06 9.64 18.31
C ASN A 73 25.03 10.54 19.00
N ARG A 74 24.13 9.95 19.78
CA ARG A 74 23.11 10.72 20.52
C ARG A 74 23.71 11.40 21.74
N PRO A 75 23.17 12.57 22.16
CA PRO A 75 23.54 13.18 23.43
C PRO A 75 23.35 12.22 24.61
N GLN A 76 24.23 12.29 25.61
CA GLN A 76 24.14 11.42 26.80
C GLN A 76 22.85 11.64 27.59
N GLU A 77 22.30 12.84 27.55
CA GLU A 77 21.05 13.23 28.19
C GLU A 77 19.81 12.65 27.50
N GLN A 78 19.95 12.21 26.23
CA GLN A 78 18.80 11.70 25.48
C GLN A 78 18.48 10.25 25.88
N ILE A 79 17.47 10.09 26.72
CA ILE A 79 16.93 8.78 27.07
C ILE A 79 16.05 8.24 25.94
N SER A 80 15.82 6.93 25.92
CA SER A 80 14.96 6.28 24.93
C SER A 80 14.02 5.28 25.58
N MET A 81 12.86 5.09 24.97
CA MET A 81 11.94 4.01 25.26
C MET A 81 11.92 3.05 24.07
N GLU A 82 11.96 1.76 24.32
CA GLU A 82 11.96 0.77 23.24
C GLU A 82 10.55 0.45 22.75
N PHE A 83 10.44 0.22 21.44
CA PHE A 83 9.27 -0.35 20.80
C PHE A 83 9.71 -1.51 19.91
N GLU A 84 9.03 -2.65 20.02
CA GLU A 84 9.24 -3.78 19.15
C GLU A 84 8.12 -3.83 18.10
N GLY A 85 8.51 -3.65 16.84
CA GLY A 85 7.65 -3.81 15.67
C GLY A 85 7.62 -5.26 15.19
N ARG A 86 6.95 -5.49 14.08
CA ARG A 86 6.78 -6.83 13.50
C ARG A 86 8.12 -7.42 13.04
N LYS A 87 8.20 -8.74 13.07
CA LYS A 87 9.39 -9.51 12.68
C LYS A 87 10.64 -9.14 13.51
N GLY A 88 10.46 -8.78 14.78
CA GLY A 88 11.57 -8.44 15.68
C GLY A 88 12.28 -7.12 15.37
N ARG A 89 11.65 -6.22 14.59
CA ARG A 89 12.23 -4.90 14.32
C ARG A 89 12.17 -4.03 15.56
N LYS A 90 13.31 -3.58 16.05
CA LYS A 90 13.41 -2.73 17.22
C LYS A 90 13.54 -1.26 16.86
N TYR A 91 12.88 -0.41 17.64
CA TYR A 91 12.86 1.03 17.51
C TYR A 91 13.14 1.69 18.85
N ASN A 92 13.77 2.85 18.83
CA ASN A 92 13.90 3.76 19.97
C ASN A 92 12.90 4.90 19.80
N ILE A 93 12.02 5.10 20.77
CA ILE A 93 11.19 6.28 20.89
C ILE A 93 12.00 7.34 21.63
N LEU A 94 12.17 8.48 20.99
CA LEU A 94 12.98 9.62 21.45
C LEU A 94 12.10 10.86 21.44
N ILE A 95 12.38 11.88 22.25
CA ILE A 95 11.82 13.20 22.01
C ILE A 95 12.55 13.90 20.86
N ASN A 96 11.84 14.73 20.11
CA ASN A 96 12.48 15.64 19.16
C ASN A 96 12.96 16.88 19.92
N PRO A 97 14.28 17.15 19.99
CA PRO A 97 14.79 18.29 20.76
C PRO A 97 14.44 19.66 20.19
N TYR A 98 13.96 19.72 18.95
CA TYR A 98 13.45 20.92 18.28
C TYR A 98 11.95 20.74 17.96
N PRO A 99 11.08 20.82 18.96
CA PRO A 99 9.69 20.41 18.80
C PRO A 99 8.89 21.41 17.93
N ILE A 100 7.87 20.87 17.25
CA ILE A 100 6.79 21.63 16.61
C ILE A 100 5.43 21.29 17.22
N PHE A 101 5.42 20.28 18.11
CA PHE A 101 4.26 19.80 18.85
C PHE A 101 4.59 19.69 20.34
N PRO A 102 3.60 19.78 21.25
CA PRO A 102 3.81 19.68 22.69
C PRO A 102 4.51 18.39 23.15
N GLU A 103 4.25 17.29 22.42
CA GLU A 103 4.85 15.97 22.61
C GLU A 103 5.31 15.46 21.25
N HIS A 104 6.45 15.98 20.81
CA HIS A 104 7.04 15.64 19.51
C HIS A 104 8.03 14.49 19.67
N LEU A 105 7.68 13.32 19.14
CA LEU A 105 8.50 12.11 19.24
C LEU A 105 9.15 11.76 17.90
N VAL A 106 10.31 11.10 17.98
CA VAL A 106 11.01 10.45 16.87
C VAL A 106 11.14 8.97 17.19
N ILE A 107 10.67 8.11 16.32
CA ILE A 107 10.70 6.65 16.48
C ILE A 107 11.72 6.10 15.48
N ALA A 108 12.98 6.01 15.90
CA ALA A 108 14.10 5.61 15.06
C ALA A 108 14.40 4.11 15.15
N ARG A 109 14.74 3.50 14.03
CA ARG A 109 15.26 2.11 14.02
C ARG A 109 16.53 2.01 14.86
N ASN A 110 16.71 0.88 15.59
CA ASN A 110 17.95 0.65 16.32
C ASN A 110 19.16 0.42 15.40
N THR A 111 18.89 -0.04 14.17
CA THR A 111 19.90 -0.24 13.15
C THR A 111 19.87 0.89 12.13
N HIS A 112 21.04 1.35 11.71
CA HIS A 112 21.17 2.36 10.65
C HIS A 112 20.78 1.74 9.30
N VAL A 113 19.59 2.09 8.80
CA VAL A 113 19.07 1.66 7.50
C VAL A 113 18.39 2.84 6.82
N PRO A 114 18.42 2.96 5.50
CA PRO A 114 17.83 4.09 4.78
C PRO A 114 16.33 4.25 5.05
N GLN A 115 15.85 5.48 4.91
CA GLN A 115 14.43 5.82 5.00
C GLN A 115 13.68 5.15 3.86
N SER A 116 12.78 4.20 4.18
CA SER A 116 11.90 3.50 3.23
C SER A 116 10.74 2.85 3.96
N ILE A 117 9.53 3.08 3.50
CA ILE A 117 8.29 2.56 4.12
C ILE A 117 8.04 1.07 3.80
N TRP A 118 8.70 0.53 2.79
CA TRP A 118 8.47 -0.85 2.36
C TRP A 118 8.59 -1.84 3.54
N HIS A 119 7.54 -2.65 3.72
CA HIS A 119 7.38 -3.62 4.82
C HIS A 119 7.26 -3.01 6.24
N ARG A 120 7.15 -1.68 6.39
CA ARG A 120 7.13 -1.00 7.71
C ARG A 120 5.81 -0.30 8.06
N LEU A 121 4.87 -0.19 7.11
CA LEU A 121 3.53 0.33 7.42
C LEU A 121 2.86 -0.46 8.58
N PRO A 122 2.96 -1.80 8.66
CA PRO A 122 2.42 -2.53 9.79
C PRO A 122 2.98 -2.10 11.16
N ASP A 123 4.25 -1.71 11.24
CA ASP A 123 4.84 -1.18 12.48
C ASP A 123 4.25 0.19 12.83
N MET A 124 4.02 1.05 11.82
CA MET A 124 3.36 2.35 11.98
C MET A 124 1.93 2.22 12.50
N THR A 125 1.17 1.27 11.96
CA THR A 125 -0.20 1.01 12.41
C THR A 125 -0.26 0.37 13.79
N ASP A 126 0.71 -0.46 14.15
CA ASP A 126 0.83 -1.02 15.48
C ASP A 126 1.17 0.07 16.52
N LEU A 127 2.10 1.00 16.20
CA LEU A 127 2.36 2.20 17.00
C LEU A 127 1.09 3.03 17.23
N ALA A 128 0.36 3.34 16.15
CA ALA A 128 -0.89 4.10 16.23
C ALA A 128 -1.94 3.40 17.12
N ARG A 129 -2.03 2.08 17.08
CA ARG A 129 -2.94 1.30 17.91
C ARG A 129 -2.52 1.26 19.38
N HIS A 130 -1.21 1.18 19.65
CA HIS A 130 -0.69 1.20 21.03
C HIS A 130 -0.85 2.57 21.67
N HIS A 131 -0.75 3.63 20.89
CA HIS A 131 -0.84 5.03 21.32
C HIS A 131 -1.97 5.77 20.58
N PRO A 132 -3.25 5.46 20.86
CA PRO A 132 -4.39 5.99 20.08
C PRO A 132 -4.63 7.50 20.27
N SER A 133 -3.99 8.14 21.25
CA SER A 133 -3.95 9.60 21.42
C SER A 133 -2.91 10.28 20.51
N PHE A 134 -2.09 9.51 19.79
CA PHE A 134 -1.07 10.03 18.88
C PHE A 134 -1.39 9.77 17.42
N THR A 135 -0.96 10.70 16.57
CA THR A 135 -0.80 10.51 15.13
C THR A 135 0.65 10.21 14.84
N ILE A 136 0.87 9.07 14.18
CA ILE A 136 2.19 8.67 13.70
C ILE A 136 2.33 9.20 12.29
N PHE A 137 3.49 9.82 11.96
CA PHE A 137 3.71 10.35 10.62
C PHE A 137 5.09 9.99 10.07
N TYR A 138 5.18 10.01 8.76
CA TYR A 138 6.36 9.62 8.00
C TYR A 138 6.69 10.66 6.94
N ASN A 139 7.94 11.05 6.90
CA ASN A 139 8.52 11.84 5.82
C ASN A 139 9.33 10.91 4.91
N GLY A 140 8.94 10.79 3.65
CA GLY A 140 9.77 10.10 2.65
C GLY A 140 11.15 10.75 2.50
N PRO A 141 12.14 10.06 1.93
CA PRO A 141 13.55 10.50 1.88
C PRO A 141 13.76 11.91 1.34
N LYS A 142 12.99 12.30 0.32
CA LYS A 142 13.02 13.64 -0.30
C LYS A 142 11.72 14.44 -0.03
N CYS A 143 11.04 14.16 1.08
CA CYS A 143 9.76 14.76 1.45
C CYS A 143 9.79 15.38 2.85
N GLY A 144 10.90 16.06 3.19
CA GLY A 144 11.08 16.74 4.48
C GLY A 144 11.76 15.90 5.56
N ALA A 145 12.25 14.69 5.25
CA ALA A 145 13.09 13.93 6.18
C ALA A 145 14.45 14.61 6.38
N SER A 146 14.80 14.95 7.62
CA SER A 146 16.11 15.53 7.97
C SER A 146 17.22 14.47 8.12
N ALA A 147 16.85 13.19 8.26
CA ALA A 147 17.75 12.04 8.30
C ALA A 147 17.28 10.95 7.33
N PRO A 148 17.35 11.16 6.00
CA PRO A 148 16.91 10.17 5.01
C PRO A 148 17.82 8.93 4.94
N ASP A 149 18.97 8.99 5.59
CA ASP A 149 19.93 7.90 5.75
C ASP A 149 19.60 6.96 6.91
N HIS A 150 18.66 7.34 7.81
CA HIS A 150 18.29 6.52 8.97
C HIS A 150 16.76 6.46 9.14
N PHE A 151 16.21 5.26 9.02
CA PHE A 151 14.77 5.05 9.11
C PHE A 151 14.18 5.50 10.43
N HIS A 152 13.15 6.34 10.34
CA HIS A 152 12.40 6.79 11.49
C HIS A 152 10.95 7.16 11.12
N PHE A 153 10.05 6.98 12.07
CA PHE A 153 8.77 7.65 12.13
C PHE A 153 8.85 8.84 13.07
N GLN A 154 7.83 9.67 13.05
CA GLN A 154 7.60 10.69 14.06
C GLN A 154 6.18 10.54 14.61
N ALA A 155 5.93 11.14 15.79
CA ALA A 155 4.61 11.15 16.38
C ALA A 155 4.32 12.47 17.11
N CYS A 156 3.04 12.82 17.14
CA CYS A 156 2.52 13.95 17.91
C CYS A 156 1.13 13.62 18.48
N PRO A 157 0.65 14.35 19.49
CA PRO A 157 -0.74 14.24 19.93
C PRO A 157 -1.72 14.46 18.77
N ARG A 158 -2.81 13.71 18.76
CA ARG A 158 -3.86 13.82 17.75
C ARG A 158 -4.54 15.20 17.78
N GLY A 159 -5.10 15.56 16.63
CA GLY A 159 -5.90 16.79 16.51
C GLY A 159 -5.10 18.07 16.33
N LEU A 160 -3.77 17.97 16.19
CA LEU A 160 -2.92 19.15 15.99
C LEU A 160 -2.73 19.52 14.51
N MET A 161 -3.00 18.58 13.60
CA MET A 161 -2.90 18.81 12.16
C MET A 161 -4.29 19.03 11.54
N PRO A 162 -4.53 20.18 10.86
CA PRO A 162 -5.84 20.53 10.29
C PRO A 162 -6.44 19.45 9.37
N LEU A 163 -5.63 18.88 8.48
CA LEU A 163 -6.08 17.86 7.56
C LEU A 163 -6.54 16.57 8.27
N GLU A 164 -5.84 16.16 9.34
CA GLU A 164 -6.26 15.02 10.18
C GLU A 164 -7.67 15.22 10.72
N ASN A 165 -7.94 16.41 11.27
CA ASN A 165 -9.23 16.74 11.88
C ASN A 165 -10.37 16.74 10.84
N ASP A 166 -10.14 17.33 9.67
CA ASP A 166 -11.16 17.39 8.62
C ASP A 166 -11.47 15.97 8.10
N ILE A 167 -10.46 15.17 7.86
CA ILE A 167 -10.63 13.78 7.39
C ILE A 167 -11.28 12.89 8.47
N ASP A 168 -10.89 13.06 9.73
CA ASP A 168 -11.49 12.28 10.84
C ASP A 168 -12.99 12.57 10.93
N ARG A 169 -13.39 13.85 10.80
CA ARG A 169 -14.79 14.30 10.76
C ARG A 169 -15.53 13.72 9.55
N LEU A 170 -14.96 13.81 8.34
CA LEU A 170 -15.59 13.34 7.10
C LEU A 170 -15.81 11.82 7.09
N LEU A 171 -14.84 11.04 7.59
CA LEU A 171 -14.99 9.59 7.71
C LEU A 171 -16.08 9.21 8.73
N ASP A 172 -16.22 9.97 9.82
CA ASP A 172 -17.31 9.77 10.79
C ASP A 172 -18.67 10.14 10.21
N GLU A 173 -18.76 11.24 9.48
CA GLU A 173 -19.98 11.68 8.77
C GLU A 173 -20.43 10.61 7.76
N LYS A 174 -19.48 10.07 6.95
CA LYS A 174 -19.75 8.99 6.01
C LYS A 174 -20.34 7.77 6.71
N LYS A 175 -19.78 7.38 7.86
CA LYS A 175 -20.29 6.24 8.65
C LYS A 175 -21.68 6.48 9.23
N ALA A 176 -21.98 7.73 9.54
CA ALA A 176 -23.30 8.15 9.99
C ALA A 176 -24.31 8.31 8.84
N GLY A 177 -23.95 7.94 7.61
CA GLY A 177 -24.80 8.06 6.42
C GLY A 177 -24.97 9.48 5.91
N LYS A 178 -24.12 10.42 6.35
CA LYS A 178 -24.15 11.82 5.89
C LYS A 178 -23.30 11.97 4.61
N PRO A 179 -23.66 12.90 3.71
CA PRO A 179 -22.83 13.19 2.54
C PRO A 179 -21.44 13.68 2.94
N ALA A 180 -20.40 12.97 2.54
CA ALA A 180 -19.00 13.37 2.69
C ALA A 180 -18.45 13.86 1.33
N GLY A 181 -19.05 14.92 0.78
CA GLY A 181 -18.92 15.37 -0.61
C GLY A 181 -17.50 15.69 -1.12
N THR A 182 -16.50 15.73 -0.22
CA THR A 182 -15.09 15.95 -0.56
C THR A 182 -14.24 14.67 -0.48
N LEU A 183 -14.84 13.53 -0.09
CA LEU A 183 -14.23 12.21 -0.12
C LEU A 183 -14.87 11.37 -1.22
N THR A 184 -14.15 11.19 -2.33
CA THR A 184 -14.56 10.33 -3.43
C THR A 184 -14.02 8.93 -3.21
N TYR A 185 -14.90 7.93 -3.10
CA TYR A 185 -14.49 6.53 -3.02
C TYR A 185 -13.80 6.10 -4.32
N LEU A 186 -12.66 5.41 -4.20
CA LEU A 186 -11.91 4.92 -5.34
C LEU A 186 -11.97 3.40 -5.47
N THR A 187 -11.60 2.69 -4.41
CA THR A 187 -11.52 1.22 -4.42
C THR A 187 -11.43 0.69 -2.98
N SER A 188 -11.53 -0.62 -2.83
CA SER A 188 -11.35 -1.31 -1.54
C SER A 188 -10.56 -2.60 -1.71
N VAL A 189 -9.97 -3.07 -0.60
CA VAL A 189 -9.35 -4.39 -0.47
C VAL A 189 -9.77 -4.95 0.87
N GLN A 190 -10.61 -5.99 0.87
CA GLN A 190 -11.23 -6.54 2.08
C GLN A 190 -12.01 -5.46 2.85
N ASP A 191 -11.64 -5.21 4.11
CA ASP A 191 -12.22 -4.20 4.98
C ASP A 191 -11.57 -2.81 4.85
N ALA A 192 -10.55 -2.66 4.00
CA ALA A 192 -9.90 -1.39 3.75
C ALA A 192 -10.56 -0.65 2.57
N GLU A 193 -10.89 0.61 2.77
CA GLU A 193 -11.43 1.52 1.76
C GLU A 193 -10.41 2.62 1.45
N LEU A 194 -10.33 3.03 0.19
CA LEU A 194 -9.49 4.12 -0.31
C LEU A 194 -10.36 5.21 -0.92
N PHE A 195 -10.07 6.45 -0.54
CA PHE A 195 -10.75 7.64 -1.02
C PHE A 195 -9.75 8.65 -1.57
N HIS A 196 -10.18 9.45 -2.51
CA HIS A 196 -9.55 10.70 -2.92
C HIS A 196 -10.17 11.88 -2.19
N TYR A 197 -9.34 12.80 -1.71
CA TYR A 197 -9.76 14.02 -1.04
C TYR A 197 -9.36 15.23 -1.88
N ASP A 198 -10.32 16.06 -2.30
CA ASP A 198 -10.15 17.14 -3.28
C ASP A 198 -10.23 18.57 -2.69
N LYS A 199 -10.21 18.69 -1.36
CA LYS A 199 -10.51 19.97 -0.67
C LYS A 199 -9.28 20.86 -0.49
N PHE A 200 -8.06 20.33 -0.56
CA PHE A 200 -6.84 21.02 -0.14
C PHE A 200 -5.81 21.11 -1.27
N THR A 201 -4.96 20.12 -1.43
CA THR A 201 -3.95 20.03 -2.50
C THR A 201 -4.15 18.77 -3.33
N LYS A 202 -3.38 18.62 -4.42
CA LYS A 202 -3.41 17.41 -5.25
C LYS A 202 -2.71 16.24 -4.58
N GLY A 203 -3.12 15.03 -4.95
CA GLY A 203 -2.48 13.80 -4.49
C GLY A 203 -2.78 13.42 -3.04
N VAL A 204 -3.94 13.80 -2.51
CA VAL A 204 -4.36 13.42 -1.15
C VAL A 204 -5.24 12.18 -1.20
N PHE A 205 -4.73 11.08 -0.67
CA PHE A 205 -5.40 9.78 -0.61
C PHE A 205 -5.65 9.36 0.83
N VAL A 206 -6.89 8.98 1.13
CA VAL A 206 -7.34 8.64 2.47
C VAL A 206 -7.66 7.15 2.54
N LEU A 207 -7.10 6.46 3.53
CA LEU A 207 -7.32 5.05 3.78
C LEU A 207 -8.03 4.86 5.12
N ALA A 208 -9.00 3.97 5.16
CA ALA A 208 -9.68 3.53 6.38
C ALA A 208 -9.80 2.01 6.39
N ALA A 209 -9.48 1.35 7.51
CA ALA A 209 -9.53 -0.11 7.62
C ALA A 209 -9.74 -0.55 9.08
N THR A 210 -10.36 -1.71 9.29
CA THR A 210 -10.47 -2.31 10.62
C THR A 210 -9.28 -3.19 10.97
N THR A 211 -8.51 -3.63 9.97
CA THR A 211 -7.30 -4.44 10.18
C THR A 211 -6.05 -3.78 9.60
N SER A 212 -4.92 -3.91 10.30
CA SER A 212 -3.61 -3.45 9.83
C SER A 212 -3.17 -4.18 8.54
N LYS A 213 -3.63 -5.41 8.34
CA LYS A 213 -3.26 -6.22 7.17
C LYS A 213 -3.90 -5.69 5.89
N SER A 214 -5.20 -5.45 5.91
CA SER A 214 -5.91 -4.88 4.76
C SER A 214 -5.50 -3.43 4.48
N MET A 215 -5.25 -2.64 5.55
CA MET A 215 -4.65 -1.30 5.42
C MET A 215 -3.33 -1.37 4.64
N ALA A 216 -2.43 -2.28 5.02
CA ALA A 216 -1.13 -2.42 4.37
C ALA A 216 -1.25 -2.83 2.90
N LYS A 217 -2.14 -3.77 2.58
CA LYS A 217 -2.38 -4.18 1.20
C LYS A 217 -2.84 -3.03 0.31
N LEU A 218 -3.85 -2.31 0.77
CA LEU A 218 -4.41 -1.20 0.01
C LEU A 218 -3.41 -0.06 -0.13
N PHE A 219 -2.62 0.20 0.91
CA PHE A 219 -1.55 1.18 0.90
C PHE A 219 -0.46 0.83 -0.11
N TYR A 220 0.05 -0.41 -0.13
CA TYR A 220 1.09 -0.79 -1.09
C TYR A 220 0.55 -0.80 -2.52
N ARG A 221 -0.71 -1.20 -2.75
CA ARG A 221 -1.37 -1.03 -4.05
C ARG A 221 -1.43 0.44 -4.48
N LEU A 222 -1.68 1.36 -3.56
CA LEU A 222 -1.62 2.80 -3.85
C LEU A 222 -0.20 3.23 -4.21
N LEU A 223 0.83 2.78 -3.46
CA LEU A 223 2.23 3.09 -3.77
C LEU A 223 2.64 2.61 -5.17
N ASP A 224 2.25 1.39 -5.56
CA ASP A 224 2.53 0.83 -6.88
C ASP A 224 1.89 1.64 -8.04
N CYS A 225 0.83 2.42 -7.73
CA CYS A 225 0.20 3.31 -8.71
C CYS A 225 0.88 4.67 -8.83
N LEU A 226 1.67 5.09 -7.82
CA LEU A 226 2.38 6.37 -7.81
C LEU A 226 3.62 6.32 -8.72
N PRO A 227 4.02 7.47 -9.30
CA PRO A 227 5.28 7.53 -10.03
C PRO A 227 6.47 7.36 -9.07
N GLN A 228 7.40 6.51 -9.44
CA GLN A 228 8.67 6.33 -8.76
C GLN A 228 9.81 6.63 -9.73
N ARG A 229 10.81 7.40 -9.31
CA ARG A 229 12.02 7.69 -10.08
C ARG A 229 13.00 6.52 -9.97
N GLU A 230 13.80 6.30 -10.99
CA GLU A 230 14.74 5.16 -11.05
C GLU A 230 15.79 5.16 -9.92
N ASP A 231 16.17 6.34 -9.45
CA ASP A 231 17.16 6.51 -8.37
C ASP A 231 16.56 6.53 -6.95
N GLU A 232 15.25 6.36 -6.82
CA GLU A 232 14.52 6.39 -5.55
C GLU A 232 14.11 4.99 -5.11
N THR A 233 14.17 4.74 -3.81
CA THR A 233 13.75 3.46 -3.21
C THR A 233 12.24 3.33 -3.06
N GLU A 234 11.52 4.44 -3.15
CA GLU A 234 10.06 4.52 -3.03
C GLU A 234 9.53 5.78 -3.74
N PRO A 235 8.23 5.84 -4.09
CA PRO A 235 7.61 7.08 -4.54
C PRO A 235 7.77 8.21 -3.54
N MET A 236 7.69 9.45 -3.99
CA MET A 236 7.73 10.61 -3.11
C MET A 236 6.38 10.84 -2.44
N PHE A 237 6.32 10.81 -1.10
CA PHE A 237 5.10 11.09 -0.32
C PHE A 237 5.39 11.44 1.14
N ASN A 238 4.37 11.99 1.80
CA ASN A 238 4.25 12.06 3.24
C ASN A 238 3.06 11.20 3.69
N LEU A 239 3.09 10.67 4.90
CA LEU A 239 2.05 9.78 5.42
C LEU A 239 1.73 10.12 6.87
N LEU A 240 0.43 10.20 7.17
CA LEU A 240 -0.10 10.24 8.54
C LEU A 240 -0.88 8.95 8.78
N ALA A 241 -0.81 8.41 10.00
CA ALA A 241 -1.65 7.30 10.41
C ALA A 241 -2.03 7.42 11.89
N TRP A 242 -3.28 7.10 12.19
CA TRP A 242 -3.80 7.07 13.56
C TRP A 242 -4.81 5.95 13.74
N TYR A 243 -5.09 5.64 14.98
CA TYR A 243 -6.07 4.62 15.34
C TYR A 243 -7.22 5.26 16.12
N LYS A 244 -8.46 4.99 15.69
CA LYS A 244 -9.67 5.45 16.36
C LYS A 244 -10.33 4.28 17.08
N PRO A 245 -10.23 4.16 18.42
CA PRO A 245 -10.92 3.12 19.17
C PRO A 245 -12.44 3.27 19.05
N LYS A 246 -13.17 2.17 18.90
CA LYS A 246 -14.63 2.21 19.08
C LYS A 246 -14.96 2.40 20.55
N PRO A 247 -16.02 3.17 20.89
CA PRO A 247 -16.52 3.24 22.25
C PRO A 247 -16.79 1.80 22.75
N SER A 248 -16.24 1.46 23.93
CA SER A 248 -16.49 0.15 24.54
C SER A 248 -17.97 0.04 24.89
N GLN A 249 -18.74 -0.80 24.19
CA GLN A 249 -20.01 -1.26 24.70
C GLN A 249 -19.70 -2.16 25.89
N LYS A 250 -20.13 -1.75 27.10
CA LYS A 250 -20.11 -2.60 28.29
C LYS A 250 -21.13 -3.71 28.09
N ILE A 251 -20.72 -4.82 27.52
CA ILE A 251 -21.47 -6.07 27.55
C ILE A 251 -20.80 -6.91 28.65
N SER A 252 -21.51 -7.02 29.78
CA SER A 252 -21.29 -7.94 30.91
C SER A 252 -19.89 -8.60 31.01
N GLY A 253 -18.98 -7.97 31.74
CA GLY A 253 -17.90 -8.66 32.49
C GLY A 253 -16.69 -9.16 31.72
N ILE A 254 -16.63 -9.12 30.38
CA ILE A 254 -15.50 -9.56 29.59
C ILE A 254 -14.98 -8.37 28.77
N SER A 255 -13.77 -7.90 29.06
CA SER A 255 -13.09 -6.89 28.27
C SER A 255 -12.65 -7.51 26.94
N HIS A 256 -13.55 -7.50 25.94
CA HIS A 256 -13.20 -7.87 24.58
C HIS A 256 -12.31 -6.77 23.99
N GLY A 257 -11.28 -7.18 23.25
CA GLY A 257 -10.23 -6.35 22.71
C GLY A 257 -10.75 -5.06 22.07
N ARG A 258 -9.96 -3.98 22.16
CA ARG A 258 -10.26 -2.66 21.63
C ARG A 258 -10.46 -2.75 20.10
N PHE A 259 -11.72 -2.95 19.68
CA PHE A 259 -12.09 -2.81 18.27
C PHE A 259 -12.01 -1.33 17.92
N GLY A 260 -11.50 -1.02 16.74
CA GLY A 260 -11.36 0.34 16.26
C GLY A 260 -11.04 0.35 14.77
N GLU A 261 -10.64 1.50 14.29
CA GLU A 261 -10.33 1.74 12.89
C GLU A 261 -8.96 2.39 12.76
N TYR A 262 -8.16 1.85 11.87
CA TYR A 262 -6.97 2.51 11.34
C TYR A 262 -7.38 3.52 10.30
N ARG A 263 -6.85 4.71 10.37
CA ARG A 263 -6.99 5.79 9.39
C ARG A 263 -5.61 6.25 8.96
N ALA A 264 -5.45 6.52 7.68
CA ALA A 264 -4.21 7.04 7.16
C ALA A 264 -4.46 8.02 6.02
N VAL A 265 -3.54 8.97 5.84
CA VAL A 265 -3.55 9.93 4.74
C VAL A 265 -2.19 9.94 4.09
N LEU A 266 -2.17 9.58 2.81
CA LEU A 266 -1.00 9.69 1.95
C LEU A 266 -1.09 11.00 1.16
N LEU A 267 -0.01 11.77 1.20
CA LEU A 267 0.17 13.03 0.50
C LEU A 267 1.25 12.84 -0.55
N ALA A 268 0.85 12.60 -1.79
CA ALA A 268 1.76 12.31 -2.90
C ALA A 268 2.54 13.55 -3.33
N ARG A 269 3.86 13.42 -3.47
CA ARG A 269 4.79 14.49 -3.75
C ARG A 269 5.44 14.33 -5.12
N ASP A 270 5.87 15.46 -5.68
CA ASP A 270 6.70 15.51 -6.88
C ASP A 270 8.06 16.17 -6.63
N LYS A 271 8.11 17.16 -5.74
CA LYS A 271 9.34 17.88 -5.39
C LYS A 271 9.54 17.96 -3.88
N HIS A 272 10.81 18.04 -3.48
CA HIS A 272 11.19 18.27 -2.08
C HIS A 272 10.84 19.69 -1.64
N ARG A 273 11.15 20.69 -2.46
CA ARG A 273 10.98 22.13 -2.19
C ARG A 273 10.41 22.83 -3.42
N SER A 274 9.67 23.88 -3.20
CA SER A 274 9.18 24.76 -4.27
C SER A 274 10.30 25.70 -4.78
N HIS A 275 10.06 26.37 -5.90
CA HIS A 275 10.95 27.37 -6.44
C HIS A 275 11.19 28.52 -5.45
N HIS A 276 10.19 28.86 -4.63
CA HIS A 276 10.31 29.88 -3.59
C HIS A 276 11.51 29.69 -2.64
N TYR A 277 11.94 28.44 -2.42
CA TYR A 277 13.11 28.15 -1.59
C TYR A 277 14.42 28.55 -2.27
N PHE A 278 14.47 28.55 -3.59
CA PHE A 278 15.68 28.80 -4.40
C PHE A 278 15.70 30.19 -5.04
N THR A 279 14.61 30.94 -4.95
CA THR A 279 14.49 32.29 -5.51
C THR A 279 15.08 33.30 -4.53
N ASP A 280 15.73 34.34 -5.04
CA ASP A 280 16.16 35.49 -4.23
C ASP A 280 15.09 36.58 -4.21
N GLY A 281 15.14 37.45 -3.20
CA GLY A 281 14.28 38.63 -3.10
C GLY A 281 12.93 38.35 -2.41
N PRO A 282 11.86 39.13 -2.74
CA PRO A 282 10.61 39.11 -1.98
C PRO A 282 9.85 37.78 -2.06
N ASP A 283 10.05 36.99 -3.11
CA ASP A 283 9.39 35.69 -3.31
C ASP A 283 10.10 34.54 -2.60
N HIS A 284 11.26 34.79 -1.98
CA HIS A 284 12.00 33.78 -1.22
C HIS A 284 11.22 33.32 0.01
N LEU A 285 11.14 31.99 0.20
CA LEU A 285 10.58 31.35 1.40
C LEU A 285 11.55 30.31 1.96
N THR A 286 11.98 30.50 3.20
CA THR A 286 12.81 29.49 3.92
C THR A 286 11.93 28.34 4.43
N MET A 287 11.19 27.71 3.54
CA MET A 287 10.29 26.60 3.87
C MET A 287 10.67 25.34 3.10
N SER A 288 10.72 24.22 3.82
CA SER A 288 10.99 22.89 3.25
C SER A 288 9.88 21.96 3.71
N PRO A 289 8.75 21.89 2.97
CA PRO A 289 7.54 21.23 3.45
C PRO A 289 7.76 19.76 3.79
N GLY A 290 7.49 19.40 5.05
CA GLY A 290 7.39 18.05 5.55
C GLY A 290 5.94 17.64 5.80
N CYS A 291 5.73 16.52 6.50
CA CYS A 291 4.41 15.95 6.74
C CYS A 291 3.47 16.91 7.49
N ALA A 292 3.97 17.68 8.46
CA ALA A 292 3.15 18.65 9.20
C ALA A 292 2.62 19.77 8.27
N ASP A 293 3.52 20.32 7.42
CA ASP A 293 3.17 21.36 6.46
C ASP A 293 2.14 20.85 5.45
N MET A 294 2.41 19.67 4.90
CA MET A 294 1.50 19.00 3.97
C MET A 294 0.16 18.60 4.60
N ALA A 295 0.11 18.50 5.92
CA ALA A 295 -1.12 18.27 6.69
C ALA A 295 -1.80 19.56 7.20
N GLY A 296 -1.36 20.71 6.70
CA GLY A 296 -1.96 22.02 6.97
C GLY A 296 -1.44 22.73 8.22
N LEU A 297 -0.37 22.24 8.87
CA LEU A 297 0.36 22.96 9.91
C LEU A 297 1.70 23.42 9.36
N PHE A 298 1.76 24.62 8.84
CA PHE A 298 2.95 25.19 8.23
C PHE A 298 3.92 25.74 9.28
N ILE A 299 5.15 25.24 9.25
CA ILE A 299 6.20 25.66 10.17
C ILE A 299 7.07 26.71 9.49
N VAL A 300 6.97 27.94 9.95
CA VAL A 300 7.63 29.10 9.37
C VAL A 300 8.73 29.57 10.32
N PRO A 301 10.02 29.31 10.04
CA PRO A 301 11.10 29.68 10.95
C PRO A 301 11.54 31.15 10.84
N ASN A 302 11.28 31.80 9.70
CA ASN A 302 11.70 33.17 9.44
C ASN A 302 10.55 34.14 9.69
N THR A 303 10.82 35.26 10.39
CA THR A 303 9.82 36.27 10.74
C THR A 303 9.23 36.96 9.51
N ASP A 304 10.10 37.33 8.55
CA ASP A 304 9.65 38.02 7.33
C ASP A 304 8.78 37.12 6.49
N ASP A 305 9.14 35.80 6.39
CA ASP A 305 8.32 34.81 5.73
C ASP A 305 6.95 34.65 6.40
N TYR A 306 6.93 34.61 7.74
CA TYR A 306 5.68 34.49 8.50
C TYR A 306 4.75 35.68 8.27
N GLN A 307 5.28 36.87 8.16
CA GLN A 307 4.50 38.09 7.93
C GLN A 307 3.92 38.18 6.52
N LYS A 308 4.73 37.82 5.50
CA LYS A 308 4.33 37.98 4.09
C LYS A 308 3.51 36.81 3.53
N LEU A 309 3.56 35.63 4.16
CA LEU A 309 2.83 34.46 3.67
C LEU A 309 1.32 34.73 3.61
N ASP A 310 0.74 34.48 2.45
CA ASP A 310 -0.68 34.55 2.19
C ASP A 310 -1.20 33.21 1.60
N PRO A 311 -2.52 33.04 1.44
CA PRO A 311 -3.09 31.81 0.86
C PRO A 311 -2.54 31.47 -0.52
N SER A 312 -2.32 32.45 -1.37
CA SER A 312 -1.89 32.24 -2.76
C SER A 312 -0.45 31.72 -2.86
N MET A 313 0.44 32.23 -1.99
CA MET A 313 1.82 31.73 -1.89
C MET A 313 1.85 30.28 -1.38
N LEU A 314 0.99 29.94 -0.42
CA LEU A 314 0.87 28.58 0.10
C LEU A 314 0.29 27.62 -0.95
N GLU A 315 -0.73 28.05 -1.69
CA GLU A 315 -1.30 27.27 -2.80
C GLU A 315 -0.28 27.02 -3.91
N SER A 316 0.50 28.06 -4.28
CA SER A 316 1.59 27.96 -5.25
C SER A 316 2.63 26.92 -4.80
N MET A 317 3.10 27.03 -3.56
CA MET A 317 4.07 26.11 -2.97
C MET A 317 3.54 24.67 -2.94
N LEU A 318 2.33 24.46 -2.46
CA LEU A 318 1.69 23.15 -2.37
C LEU A 318 1.46 22.54 -3.75
N SER A 319 0.99 23.33 -4.70
CA SER A 319 0.77 22.90 -6.09
C SER A 319 2.08 22.41 -6.74
N GLU A 320 3.20 23.07 -6.44
CA GLU A 320 4.49 22.72 -7.01
C GLU A 320 5.11 21.47 -6.38
N VAL A 321 4.97 21.30 -5.06
CA VAL A 321 5.57 20.15 -4.35
C VAL A 321 4.71 18.90 -4.38
N SER A 322 3.42 19.02 -4.69
CA SER A 322 2.49 17.89 -4.88
C SER A 322 2.55 17.34 -6.30
N ILE A 323 2.02 16.15 -6.53
CA ILE A 323 1.89 15.61 -7.88
C ILE A 323 0.96 16.47 -8.75
N SER A 324 1.20 16.49 -10.06
CA SER A 324 0.35 17.22 -11.00
C SER A 324 -1.06 16.62 -11.08
N GLY A 325 -2.04 17.42 -11.53
CA GLY A 325 -3.40 16.93 -11.75
C GLY A 325 -3.48 15.81 -12.80
N ASP A 326 -2.58 15.79 -13.79
CA ASP A 326 -2.49 14.69 -14.77
C ASP A 326 -1.98 13.41 -14.13
N THR A 327 -0.96 13.52 -13.28
CA THR A 327 -0.42 12.40 -12.50
C THR A 327 -1.49 11.85 -11.55
N GLU A 328 -2.18 12.73 -10.83
CA GLU A 328 -3.28 12.36 -9.93
C GLU A 328 -4.39 11.59 -10.68
N ARG A 329 -4.85 12.10 -11.84
CA ARG A 329 -5.84 11.40 -12.68
C ARG A 329 -5.36 10.02 -13.13
N ASN A 330 -4.08 9.90 -13.48
CA ASN A 330 -3.48 8.62 -13.87
C ASN A 330 -3.44 7.62 -12.69
N VAL A 331 -3.09 8.07 -11.50
CA VAL A 331 -3.11 7.25 -10.26
C VAL A 331 -4.53 6.79 -9.97
N ILE A 332 -5.51 7.70 -9.97
CA ILE A 332 -6.93 7.37 -9.75
C ILE A 332 -7.40 6.35 -10.79
N ARG A 333 -7.08 6.55 -12.06
CA ARG A 333 -7.45 5.61 -13.12
C ARG A 333 -6.86 4.22 -12.91
N LYS A 334 -5.60 4.10 -12.48
CA LYS A 334 -4.98 2.80 -12.15
C LYS A 334 -5.67 2.12 -10.96
N LEU A 335 -6.03 2.90 -9.93
CA LEU A 335 -6.69 2.40 -8.71
C LEU A 335 -8.13 1.96 -8.95
N THR A 336 -8.88 2.69 -9.78
CA THR A 336 -10.29 2.44 -10.08
C THR A 336 -10.51 1.44 -11.21
N ARG A 337 -9.44 1.12 -11.95
CA ARG A 337 -9.52 0.08 -12.96
C ARG A 337 -9.77 -1.24 -12.27
N SER A 338 -10.97 -1.81 -12.46
CA SER A 338 -11.23 -3.18 -12.07
C SER A 338 -10.22 -4.05 -12.81
N GLN A 339 -9.41 -4.83 -12.09
CA GLN A 339 -8.62 -5.86 -12.76
C GLN A 339 -9.59 -6.81 -13.40
N GLN A 340 -9.37 -7.15 -14.68
CA GLN A 340 -10.08 -8.24 -15.32
C GLN A 340 -9.86 -9.50 -14.49
N GLU A 341 -10.92 -10.11 -13.99
CA GLU A 341 -10.82 -11.41 -13.32
C GLU A 341 -10.49 -12.50 -14.34
N VAL A 342 -9.66 -13.42 -13.94
CA VAL A 342 -9.24 -14.60 -14.71
C VAL A 342 -9.60 -15.82 -13.90
N HIS A 343 -10.35 -16.71 -14.50
CA HIS A 343 -10.69 -18.03 -13.95
C HIS A 343 -9.73 -19.05 -14.51
N VAL A 344 -8.82 -19.56 -13.67
CA VAL A 344 -7.75 -20.48 -14.06
C VAL A 344 -8.06 -21.87 -13.55
N GLY A 345 -8.33 -22.83 -14.43
CA GLY A 345 -8.47 -24.25 -14.08
C GLY A 345 -7.08 -24.82 -13.73
N ILE A 346 -6.93 -25.30 -12.50
CA ILE A 346 -5.61 -25.75 -11.98
C ILE A 346 -5.44 -27.26 -12.07
N MET A 347 -6.42 -27.99 -11.62
CA MET A 347 -6.39 -29.46 -11.62
C MET A 347 -7.82 -30.02 -11.63
N SER A 348 -7.95 -31.25 -12.13
CA SER A 348 -9.21 -31.98 -12.16
C SER A 348 -9.06 -33.37 -11.51
N GLY A 349 -10.11 -33.86 -10.86
CA GLY A 349 -10.11 -35.17 -10.22
C GLY A 349 -11.44 -35.52 -9.55
N LYS A 350 -11.60 -36.83 -9.22
CA LYS A 350 -12.72 -37.28 -8.38
C LYS A 350 -12.61 -36.78 -6.93
N GLU A 351 -11.40 -36.45 -6.54
CA GLU A 351 -11.03 -36.01 -5.21
C GLU A 351 -9.92 -34.96 -5.33
N ILE A 352 -10.03 -33.85 -4.59
CA ILE A 352 -9.02 -32.79 -4.55
C ILE A 352 -8.74 -32.43 -3.10
N GLU A 353 -7.46 -32.45 -2.74
CA GLU A 353 -6.96 -32.05 -1.44
C GLU A 353 -6.43 -30.59 -1.49
N PHE A 354 -6.84 -29.81 -0.50
CA PHE A 354 -6.50 -28.40 -0.41
C PHE A 354 -6.32 -27.95 1.05
N GLU A 355 -5.81 -26.76 1.24
CA GLU A 355 -5.71 -26.08 2.53
C GLU A 355 -5.99 -24.60 2.35
N ILE A 356 -6.85 -24.04 3.19
CA ILE A 356 -7.09 -22.59 3.31
C ILE A 356 -6.20 -22.05 4.42
N ILE A 357 -5.19 -21.27 4.07
CA ILE A 357 -4.13 -20.86 5.03
C ILE A 357 -4.67 -20.02 6.19
N SER A 358 -5.77 -19.30 5.99
CA SER A 358 -6.33 -18.38 6.99
C SER A 358 -7.29 -19.01 7.97
N ASP A 359 -7.87 -20.18 7.68
CA ASP A 359 -8.87 -20.83 8.55
C ASP A 359 -8.25 -21.73 9.62
N GLY A 360 -6.97 -22.10 9.44
CA GLY A 360 -6.25 -22.94 10.40
C GLY A 360 -6.75 -24.39 10.47
N ALA A 361 -7.65 -24.81 9.58
CA ALA A 361 -8.23 -26.16 9.56
C ALA A 361 -7.25 -27.21 9.01
N GLY A 362 -6.11 -26.78 8.43
CA GLY A 362 -5.12 -27.65 7.83
C GLY A 362 -5.59 -28.26 6.49
N ARG A 363 -5.09 -29.44 6.18
CA ARG A 363 -5.37 -30.13 4.92
C ARG A 363 -6.80 -30.68 4.91
N GLN A 364 -7.55 -30.33 3.87
CA GLN A 364 -8.97 -30.64 3.68
C GLN A 364 -9.16 -31.33 2.33
N LYS A 365 -10.34 -31.91 2.09
CA LYS A 365 -10.64 -32.66 0.88
C LYS A 365 -12.06 -32.41 0.41
N VAL A 366 -12.24 -32.26 -0.91
CA VAL A 366 -13.53 -32.34 -1.59
C VAL A 366 -13.60 -33.61 -2.44
N VAL A 367 -14.75 -34.25 -2.52
CA VAL A 367 -14.98 -35.50 -3.26
C VAL A 367 -16.18 -35.32 -4.20
N TYR A 368 -16.07 -35.85 -5.42
CA TYR A 368 -17.20 -35.91 -6.36
C TYR A 368 -18.06 -37.14 -6.06
N GLU A 369 -19.35 -36.92 -5.77
CA GLU A 369 -20.32 -37.97 -5.52
C GLU A 369 -21.66 -37.65 -6.18
N ASN A 370 -22.12 -38.52 -7.07
CA ASN A 370 -23.46 -38.45 -7.68
C ASN A 370 -23.82 -37.09 -8.29
N GLY A 371 -22.93 -36.47 -9.02
CA GLY A 371 -23.14 -35.16 -9.66
C GLY A 371 -22.93 -33.96 -8.73
N ARG A 372 -22.45 -34.17 -7.49
CA ARG A 372 -22.28 -33.14 -6.47
C ARG A 372 -20.85 -33.15 -5.90
N ILE A 373 -20.49 -32.03 -5.30
CA ILE A 373 -19.26 -31.88 -4.52
C ILE A 373 -19.60 -32.11 -3.05
N SER A 374 -19.03 -33.14 -2.44
CA SER A 374 -19.13 -33.43 -1.01
C SER A 374 -17.91 -32.87 -0.26
N TYR A 375 -18.16 -32.25 0.88
CA TYR A 375 -17.15 -31.68 1.76
C TYR A 375 -17.53 -31.99 3.23
N HIS A 376 -16.65 -32.65 3.98
CA HIS A 376 -16.84 -33.06 5.39
C HIS A 376 -18.11 -33.91 5.66
N ASP A 377 -18.47 -34.83 4.80
CA ASP A 377 -19.60 -35.77 4.91
C ASP A 377 -21.00 -35.15 5.24
N GLU A 378 -21.06 -33.86 5.54
CA GLU A 378 -22.27 -33.17 6.02
C GLU A 378 -22.80 -32.07 5.10
N LEU A 379 -21.99 -31.56 4.15
CA LEU A 379 -22.39 -30.46 3.28
C LEU A 379 -22.28 -30.84 1.80
N THR A 380 -23.42 -31.11 1.18
CA THR A 380 -23.55 -31.21 -0.28
C THR A 380 -23.82 -29.83 -0.87
N PHE A 381 -22.91 -29.32 -1.68
CA PHE A 381 -23.15 -28.13 -2.47
C PHE A 381 -23.61 -28.50 -3.87
N ASP A 382 -24.67 -27.86 -4.37
CA ASP A 382 -24.94 -27.85 -5.81
C ASP A 382 -23.71 -27.31 -6.54
N ALA A 383 -23.48 -27.74 -7.79
CA ALA A 383 -22.28 -27.50 -8.61
C ALA A 383 -21.82 -26.02 -8.76
N GLN A 384 -22.35 -25.11 -7.95
CA GLN A 384 -22.05 -23.70 -7.91
C GLN A 384 -21.53 -23.31 -6.54
N THR A 385 -20.21 -23.18 -6.42
CA THR A 385 -19.57 -22.19 -5.57
C THR A 385 -19.32 -22.53 -4.09
N MET A 386 -18.26 -23.26 -3.80
CA MET A 386 -17.47 -22.90 -2.60
C MET A 386 -16.48 -21.79 -2.99
N SER A 387 -16.77 -20.59 -2.54
CA SER A 387 -15.91 -19.43 -2.78
C SER A 387 -15.24 -19.02 -1.47
N ALA A 388 -13.95 -19.28 -1.32
CA ALA A 388 -13.16 -18.74 -0.20
C ALA A 388 -12.47 -17.44 -0.65
N MET A 389 -12.99 -16.29 -0.21
CA MET A 389 -12.36 -14.99 -0.43
C MET A 389 -11.27 -14.74 0.63
N PHE A 390 -10.01 -14.92 0.28
CA PHE A 390 -8.91 -14.59 1.17
C PHE A 390 -7.75 -13.95 0.40
N ALA A 391 -6.97 -13.19 1.09
CA ALA A 391 -5.83 -12.47 0.55
C ALA A 391 -4.51 -13.03 1.12
N GLU A 392 -3.63 -13.41 0.26
CA GLU A 392 -2.20 -13.78 0.26
C GLU A 392 -1.63 -14.59 1.43
N PRO A 393 -0.87 -15.59 1.07
CA PRO A 393 -1.23 -16.64 0.15
C PRO A 393 -2.49 -17.31 0.65
N THR A 394 -3.49 -17.52 -0.22
CA THR A 394 -4.83 -17.85 0.27
C THR A 394 -5.07 -19.32 0.42
N PHE A 395 -4.53 -20.12 -0.47
CA PHE A 395 -4.74 -21.56 -0.42
C PHE A 395 -3.57 -22.37 -1.01
N ILE A 396 -3.55 -23.64 -0.67
CA ILE A 396 -2.62 -24.65 -1.18
C ILE A 396 -3.45 -25.72 -1.88
N LEU A 397 -2.99 -26.19 -3.04
CA LEU A 397 -3.47 -27.40 -3.69
C LEU A 397 -2.38 -28.47 -3.65
N TYR A 398 -2.77 -29.67 -3.26
CA TYR A 398 -1.86 -30.81 -3.17
C TYR A 398 -1.97 -31.70 -4.40
N GLY A 399 -0.81 -32.16 -4.89
CA GLY A 399 -0.77 -33.11 -6.01
C GLY A 399 -1.13 -32.51 -7.36
N VAL A 400 -0.91 -31.21 -7.57
CA VAL A 400 -1.09 -30.56 -8.87
C VAL A 400 -0.12 -31.17 -9.87
N THR A 401 -0.63 -31.70 -10.98
CA THR A 401 0.18 -32.23 -12.08
C THR A 401 0.68 -31.08 -12.94
N ILE A 402 1.98 -31.08 -13.23
CA ILE A 402 2.64 -30.08 -14.07
C ILE A 402 3.23 -30.82 -15.29
N GLY A 403 3.04 -30.26 -16.48
CA GLY A 403 3.51 -30.82 -17.72
C GLY A 403 2.75 -32.09 -18.08
N VAL A 404 1.44 -32.01 -18.10
CA VAL A 404 0.54 -33.09 -18.45
C VAL A 404 0.91 -33.65 -19.82
N ASP A 405 1.08 -34.98 -19.92
CA ASP A 405 1.49 -35.73 -21.12
C ASP A 405 2.93 -35.46 -21.63
N PHE A 406 3.75 -34.74 -20.88
CA PHE A 406 5.17 -34.54 -21.19
C PHE A 406 6.07 -35.53 -20.42
N HIS A 407 7.23 -35.83 -20.96
CA HIS A 407 8.22 -36.74 -20.34
C HIS A 407 8.76 -36.23 -18.98
N TRP A 408 8.52 -34.97 -18.62
CA TRP A 408 8.88 -34.34 -17.36
C TRP A 408 7.68 -34.10 -16.43
N GLU A 409 6.54 -34.71 -16.71
CA GLU A 409 5.35 -34.70 -15.85
C GLU A 409 5.69 -35.03 -14.40
N ARG A 410 5.20 -34.23 -13.49
CA ARG A 410 5.39 -34.45 -12.05
C ARG A 410 4.25 -33.84 -11.24
N ARG A 411 4.05 -34.37 -10.05
CA ARG A 411 3.09 -33.82 -9.08
C ARG A 411 3.79 -32.91 -8.09
N GLN A 412 3.19 -31.77 -7.79
CA GLN A 412 3.74 -30.75 -6.90
C GLN A 412 2.65 -30.12 -6.05
N THR A 413 3.00 -29.77 -4.80
CA THR A 413 2.17 -28.89 -3.96
C THR A 413 2.39 -27.45 -4.37
N GLN A 414 1.30 -26.73 -4.65
CA GLN A 414 1.35 -25.34 -5.10
C GLN A 414 0.53 -24.41 -4.22
N LYS A 415 1.02 -23.17 -4.08
CA LYS A 415 0.37 -22.08 -3.33
C LYS A 415 -0.19 -21.04 -4.28
N PHE A 416 -1.40 -20.57 -3.98
CA PHE A 416 -2.10 -19.60 -4.82
C PHE A 416 -2.60 -18.40 -4.01
N ALA A 417 -2.65 -17.23 -4.68
CA ALA A 417 -3.40 -16.08 -4.23
C ALA A 417 -4.79 -16.06 -4.89
N GLY A 418 -5.68 -15.24 -4.39
CA GLY A 418 -7.02 -15.08 -4.95
C GLY A 418 -8.04 -16.05 -4.35
N THR A 419 -9.09 -16.39 -5.08
CA THR A 419 -10.20 -17.21 -4.61
C THR A 419 -10.09 -18.63 -5.17
N LEU A 420 -10.28 -19.63 -4.32
CA LEU A 420 -10.46 -21.02 -4.75
C LEU A 420 -11.94 -21.29 -4.98
N LYS A 421 -12.27 -21.81 -6.17
CA LYS A 421 -13.61 -22.21 -6.57
C LYS A 421 -13.54 -23.67 -7.06
N PHE A 422 -14.49 -24.48 -6.65
CA PHE A 422 -14.70 -25.82 -7.19
C PHE A 422 -15.92 -25.84 -8.12
N ILE A 423 -15.77 -26.48 -9.27
CA ILE A 423 -16.85 -26.69 -10.24
C ILE A 423 -16.86 -28.17 -10.64
N VAL A 424 -17.97 -28.62 -11.21
CA VAL A 424 -18.08 -29.98 -11.78
C VAL A 424 -18.06 -29.86 -13.30
N GLU A 425 -17.16 -30.59 -13.93
CA GLU A 425 -17.05 -30.74 -15.38
C GLU A 425 -16.74 -32.20 -15.70
N ASP A 426 -17.49 -32.80 -16.62
CA ASP A 426 -17.31 -34.18 -17.09
C ASP A 426 -17.12 -35.21 -15.96
N ASP A 427 -18.02 -35.18 -14.96
CA ASP A 427 -17.99 -36.06 -13.79
C ASP A 427 -16.74 -35.95 -12.91
N HIS A 428 -16.04 -34.83 -12.95
CA HIS A 428 -14.88 -34.52 -12.12
C HIS A 428 -15.07 -33.15 -11.45
N ILE A 429 -14.38 -32.97 -10.33
CA ILE A 429 -14.20 -31.65 -9.72
C ILE A 429 -13.04 -30.98 -10.42
N VAL A 430 -13.22 -29.72 -10.81
CA VAL A 430 -12.11 -28.84 -11.25
C VAL A 430 -11.89 -27.79 -10.19
N ALA A 431 -10.65 -27.69 -9.70
CA ALA A 431 -10.23 -26.58 -8.86
C ALA A 431 -9.88 -25.38 -9.74
N VAL A 432 -10.59 -24.28 -9.56
CA VAL A 432 -10.43 -23.04 -10.31
C VAL A 432 -9.91 -21.95 -9.37
N ASN A 433 -8.81 -21.31 -9.76
CA ASN A 433 -8.31 -20.10 -9.10
C ASN A 433 -8.92 -18.85 -9.77
N VAL A 434 -9.65 -18.04 -9.02
CA VAL A 434 -10.15 -16.74 -9.48
C VAL A 434 -9.20 -15.66 -8.99
N ILE A 435 -8.58 -14.93 -9.91
CA ILE A 435 -7.49 -13.99 -9.63
C ILE A 435 -7.52 -12.80 -10.59
N GLY A 436 -6.98 -11.68 -10.19
CA GLY A 436 -6.81 -10.52 -11.09
C GLY A 436 -5.78 -10.82 -12.19
N ALA A 437 -6.01 -10.30 -13.40
CA ALA A 437 -5.16 -10.54 -14.56
C ALA A 437 -3.68 -10.19 -14.33
N GLU A 438 -3.39 -9.11 -13.62
CA GLU A 438 -2.00 -8.70 -13.34
C GLU A 438 -1.32 -9.66 -12.36
N ASP A 439 -2.04 -10.13 -11.33
CA ASP A 439 -1.53 -11.13 -10.37
C ASP A 439 -1.34 -12.50 -11.03
N TYR A 440 -2.21 -12.86 -11.98
CA TYR A 440 -2.04 -14.04 -12.84
C TYR A 440 -0.74 -13.94 -13.64
N LEU A 441 -0.50 -12.79 -14.28
CA LEU A 441 0.68 -12.57 -15.12
C LEU A 441 1.99 -12.60 -14.33
N LEU A 442 2.03 -12.17 -13.07
CA LEU A 442 3.20 -12.31 -12.20
C LEU A 442 3.65 -13.77 -12.09
N SER A 443 2.69 -14.69 -11.95
CA SER A 443 2.99 -16.11 -11.90
C SER A 443 3.40 -16.68 -13.27
N VAL A 444 2.71 -16.30 -14.34
CA VAL A 444 3.01 -16.76 -15.71
C VAL A 444 4.43 -16.38 -16.11
N ILE A 445 4.82 -15.13 -15.91
CA ILE A 445 6.16 -14.63 -16.26
C ILE A 445 7.25 -15.46 -15.57
N SER A 446 7.05 -15.77 -14.29
CA SER A 446 8.00 -16.58 -13.51
C SER A 446 7.95 -18.07 -13.80
N SER A 447 6.81 -18.59 -14.28
CA SER A 447 6.61 -20.00 -14.57
C SER A 447 7.11 -20.39 -15.97
N GLU A 448 6.97 -19.49 -16.95
CA GLU A 448 7.44 -19.72 -18.32
C GLU A 448 8.90 -19.32 -18.53
N MET A 449 9.35 -18.28 -17.83
CA MET A 449 10.72 -17.75 -17.94
C MET A 449 11.42 -17.77 -16.59
N LYS A 450 12.76 -17.77 -16.61
CA LYS A 450 13.52 -17.66 -15.36
C LYS A 450 13.32 -16.28 -14.75
N ALA A 451 12.96 -16.22 -13.47
CA ALA A 451 12.83 -14.96 -12.72
C ALA A 451 14.11 -14.11 -12.69
N SER A 452 15.27 -14.71 -13.01
CA SER A 452 16.57 -14.04 -13.14
C SER A 452 16.87 -13.50 -14.53
N ALA A 453 15.92 -13.56 -15.48
CA ALA A 453 16.10 -12.97 -16.80
C ALA A 453 16.17 -11.43 -16.71
N SER A 454 16.70 -10.79 -17.77
CA SER A 454 16.81 -9.34 -17.80
C SER A 454 15.44 -8.67 -17.67
N LEU A 455 15.38 -7.51 -17.00
CA LEU A 455 14.14 -6.76 -16.79
C LEU A 455 13.44 -6.44 -18.12
N GLU A 456 14.18 -6.04 -19.14
CA GLU A 456 13.61 -5.70 -20.46
C GLU A 456 13.00 -6.93 -21.17
N PHE A 457 13.61 -8.10 -21.00
CA PHE A 457 13.04 -9.34 -21.50
C PHE A 457 11.73 -9.70 -20.77
N LEU A 458 11.71 -9.60 -19.45
CA LEU A 458 10.51 -9.85 -18.64
C LEU A 458 9.38 -8.87 -18.95
N LYS A 459 9.69 -7.59 -19.17
CA LYS A 459 8.71 -6.58 -19.65
C LYS A 459 8.10 -6.95 -21.01
N ALA A 460 8.93 -7.34 -21.98
CA ALA A 460 8.45 -7.77 -23.28
C ALA A 460 7.55 -9.01 -23.19
N HIS A 461 7.97 -10.00 -22.40
CA HIS A 461 7.18 -11.20 -22.15
C HIS A 461 5.85 -10.89 -21.46
N ALA A 462 5.83 -9.97 -20.47
CA ALA A 462 4.59 -9.53 -19.81
C ALA A 462 3.58 -8.94 -20.79
N VAL A 463 4.03 -8.10 -21.73
CA VAL A 463 3.17 -7.50 -22.76
C VAL A 463 2.57 -8.58 -23.67
N ILE A 464 3.37 -9.53 -24.13
CA ILE A 464 2.93 -10.63 -25.00
C ILE A 464 1.92 -11.51 -24.26
N SER A 465 2.27 -11.97 -23.06
CA SER A 465 1.41 -12.84 -22.24
C SER A 465 0.07 -12.18 -21.89
N ARG A 466 0.09 -10.88 -21.58
CA ARG A 466 -1.12 -10.11 -21.34
C ARG A 466 -2.00 -10.00 -22.58
N SER A 467 -1.41 -9.69 -23.74
CA SER A 467 -2.14 -9.55 -24.99
C SER A 467 -2.81 -10.86 -25.37
N TRP A 468 -2.10 -11.99 -25.19
CA TRP A 468 -2.64 -13.32 -25.42
C TRP A 468 -3.81 -13.62 -24.48
N LEU A 469 -3.64 -13.40 -23.17
CA LEU A 469 -4.69 -13.62 -22.15
C LEU A 469 -5.96 -12.82 -22.48
N MET A 470 -5.81 -11.53 -22.78
CA MET A 470 -6.95 -10.68 -23.12
C MET A 470 -7.66 -11.16 -24.38
N ALA A 471 -6.91 -11.64 -25.39
CA ALA A 471 -7.49 -12.23 -26.58
C ALA A 471 -8.32 -13.48 -26.29
N GLN A 472 -7.85 -14.37 -25.36
CA GLN A 472 -8.60 -15.54 -24.94
C GLN A 472 -9.92 -15.17 -24.25
N ILE A 473 -9.86 -14.26 -23.27
CA ILE A 473 -11.05 -13.79 -22.52
C ILE A 473 -12.06 -13.14 -23.46
N MET A 474 -11.60 -12.29 -24.40
CA MET A 474 -12.47 -11.63 -25.37
C MET A 474 -13.07 -12.60 -26.39
N SER A 475 -12.32 -13.62 -26.81
CA SER A 475 -12.81 -14.65 -27.72
C SER A 475 -13.93 -15.46 -27.09
N ARG A 476 -13.76 -15.85 -25.82
CA ARG A 476 -14.80 -16.57 -25.07
C ARG A 476 -16.10 -15.77 -24.98
N SER A 477 -16.01 -14.49 -24.63
CA SER A 477 -17.20 -13.62 -24.52
C SER A 477 -17.95 -13.46 -25.85
N ARG A 478 -17.29 -13.66 -27.01
CA ARG A 478 -17.90 -13.63 -28.33
C ARG A 478 -18.58 -14.94 -28.70
N HIS A 479 -18.01 -16.08 -28.27
CA HIS A 479 -18.54 -17.42 -28.57
C HIS A 479 -19.79 -17.79 -27.76
N GLU A 480 -20.06 -17.12 -26.63
CA GLU A 480 -21.34 -17.28 -25.91
C GLU A 480 -22.54 -16.77 -26.73
N HIS A 481 -22.31 -15.95 -27.77
CA HIS A 481 -23.36 -15.37 -28.62
C HIS A 481 -23.43 -15.90 -30.07
N ASP A 482 -22.35 -16.52 -30.61
CA ASP A 482 -22.32 -16.99 -31.99
C ASP A 482 -21.42 -18.22 -32.14
N ALA A 483 -22.01 -19.40 -32.03
CA ALA A 483 -21.34 -20.65 -32.39
C ALA A 483 -21.21 -20.76 -33.92
N LYS A 484 -20.16 -20.16 -34.51
CA LYS A 484 -19.74 -20.48 -35.88
C LYS A 484 -18.60 -21.47 -35.84
N PRO A 485 -18.63 -22.51 -36.72
CA PRO A 485 -17.55 -23.49 -36.81
C PRO A 485 -16.24 -22.82 -37.29
N SER A 486 -15.11 -23.35 -36.80
CA SER A 486 -13.76 -22.95 -37.20
C SER A 486 -13.59 -22.93 -38.70
N VAL A 487 -13.19 -21.77 -39.26
CA VAL A 487 -12.81 -21.67 -40.66
C VAL A 487 -11.38 -22.22 -40.79
N LYS A 488 -11.26 -23.37 -41.45
CA LYS A 488 -9.98 -23.82 -41.99
C LYS A 488 -9.73 -23.02 -43.26
N GLU A 489 -8.80 -22.10 -43.26
CA GLU A 489 -8.34 -21.46 -44.47
C GLU A 489 -7.27 -22.35 -45.10
N ASP A 490 -7.61 -22.95 -46.22
CA ASP A 490 -6.72 -23.72 -47.06
C ASP A 490 -6.56 -23.00 -48.39
N PHE A 491 -5.43 -22.38 -48.60
CA PHE A 491 -5.18 -21.60 -49.82
C PHE A 491 -3.77 -21.84 -50.35
N THR A 492 -3.60 -21.67 -51.66
CA THR A 492 -2.29 -21.77 -52.30
C THR A 492 -1.87 -20.35 -52.69
N ASP A 493 -0.67 -19.93 -52.29
CA ASP A 493 -0.16 -18.61 -52.61
C ASP A 493 0.31 -18.49 -54.09
N GLU A 494 0.71 -17.30 -54.47
CA GLU A 494 1.19 -16.99 -55.84
C GLU A 494 2.46 -17.75 -56.23
N ASN A 495 3.17 -18.38 -55.29
CA ASN A 495 4.36 -19.21 -55.50
C ASN A 495 4.02 -20.72 -55.56
N GLY A 496 2.73 -21.07 -55.49
CA GLY A 496 2.27 -22.46 -55.51
C GLY A 496 2.44 -23.20 -54.19
N VAL A 497 2.71 -22.49 -53.06
CA VAL A 497 2.82 -23.08 -51.73
C VAL A 497 1.44 -23.15 -51.08
N ARG A 498 1.05 -24.37 -50.68
CA ARG A 498 -0.22 -24.58 -49.98
C ARG A 498 -0.08 -24.19 -48.51
N HIS A 499 -0.92 -23.26 -48.08
CA HIS A 499 -1.04 -22.81 -46.69
C HIS A 499 -2.31 -23.38 -46.06
N LEU A 500 -2.15 -24.10 -44.97
CA LEU A 500 -3.25 -24.59 -44.14
C LEU A 500 -3.21 -23.83 -42.81
N VAL A 501 -4.09 -22.82 -42.66
CA VAL A 501 -4.27 -22.08 -41.41
C VAL A 501 -5.33 -22.80 -40.59
N CYS A 502 -4.88 -23.52 -39.56
CA CYS A 502 -5.76 -24.17 -38.60
C CYS A 502 -5.80 -23.33 -37.33
N TRP A 503 -6.87 -22.59 -37.12
CA TRP A 503 -7.18 -22.04 -35.79
C TRP A 503 -7.81 -23.17 -34.99
N GLN A 504 -7.14 -23.67 -33.97
CA GLN A 504 -7.77 -24.62 -33.07
C GLN A 504 -8.80 -23.88 -32.24
N ASP A 505 -10.08 -24.22 -32.43
CA ASP A 505 -11.12 -23.75 -31.54
C ASP A 505 -10.83 -24.28 -30.15
N ARG A 506 -10.60 -23.38 -29.19
CA ARG A 506 -10.43 -23.72 -27.78
C ARG A 506 -11.78 -23.94 -27.14
N THR A 507 -12.46 -24.99 -27.55
CA THR A 507 -13.69 -25.47 -26.91
C THR A 507 -13.43 -26.22 -25.61
N ASP A 508 -12.16 -26.43 -25.27
CA ASP A 508 -11.72 -27.30 -24.18
C ASP A 508 -12.00 -26.71 -22.79
N HIS A 509 -12.17 -25.38 -22.68
CA HIS A 509 -12.43 -24.71 -21.41
C HIS A 509 -13.78 -23.99 -21.46
N ARG A 510 -14.87 -24.69 -21.09
CA ARG A 510 -16.22 -24.10 -21.09
C ARG A 510 -16.54 -23.32 -19.83
N LEU A 511 -15.99 -23.74 -18.67
CA LEU A 511 -16.38 -23.26 -17.35
C LEU A 511 -15.32 -22.32 -16.70
N PHE A 512 -14.16 -22.15 -17.31
CA PHE A 512 -13.08 -21.27 -16.87
C PHE A 512 -12.33 -20.68 -18.07
N ASP A 513 -11.52 -19.62 -17.88
CA ASP A 513 -10.93 -18.85 -18.97
C ASP A 513 -9.70 -19.52 -19.59
N VAL A 514 -8.81 -20.04 -18.75
CA VAL A 514 -7.54 -20.66 -19.12
C VAL A 514 -7.20 -21.79 -18.16
N CYS A 515 -6.40 -22.77 -18.58
CA CYS A 515 -5.83 -23.75 -17.67
C CYS A 515 -4.43 -23.31 -17.19
N ALA A 516 -3.94 -23.99 -16.17
CA ALA A 516 -2.62 -23.73 -15.57
C ALA A 516 -1.44 -24.39 -16.31
N ASP A 517 -1.70 -25.19 -17.34
CA ASP A 517 -0.71 -26.00 -18.04
C ASP A 517 -0.31 -25.41 -19.39
N ASP A 518 0.66 -26.04 -20.06
CA ASP A 518 1.29 -25.65 -21.33
C ASP A 518 0.28 -25.47 -22.50
N HIS A 519 -0.93 -26.03 -22.40
CA HIS A 519 -2.01 -25.80 -23.35
C HIS A 519 -2.40 -24.31 -23.43
N CYS A 520 -2.37 -23.60 -22.31
CA CYS A 520 -2.62 -22.16 -22.21
C CYS A 520 -1.30 -21.42 -21.93
N GLN A 521 -1.16 -20.95 -20.74
CA GLN A 521 0.06 -20.33 -20.21
C GLN A 521 0.41 -21.04 -18.90
N ARG A 522 1.65 -21.41 -18.75
CA ARG A 522 2.09 -22.09 -17.53
C ARG A 522 1.90 -21.19 -16.32
N TYR A 523 1.01 -21.61 -15.42
CA TYR A 523 0.63 -20.88 -14.23
C TYR A 523 0.82 -21.74 -12.98
N GLN A 524 1.72 -21.36 -12.08
CA GLN A 524 2.06 -22.12 -10.88
C GLN A 524 1.84 -21.32 -9.58
N GLY A 525 0.97 -20.33 -9.62
CA GLY A 525 0.62 -19.50 -8.49
C GLY A 525 1.83 -18.80 -7.86
N LEU A 526 1.80 -18.64 -6.54
CA LEU A 526 2.87 -17.99 -5.78
C LEU A 526 4.12 -18.85 -5.63
N THR A 527 4.05 -20.14 -5.97
CA THR A 527 5.16 -21.08 -5.83
C THR A 527 6.37 -20.67 -6.68
N MET A 528 6.12 -20.07 -7.84
CA MET A 528 7.17 -19.61 -8.76
C MET A 528 7.31 -18.08 -8.84
N ALA A 529 6.41 -17.32 -8.22
CA ALA A 529 6.46 -15.85 -8.22
C ALA A 529 7.57 -15.31 -7.31
N VAL A 530 8.82 -15.74 -7.52
CA VAL A 530 10.00 -15.40 -6.74
C VAL A 530 11.02 -14.66 -7.60
N GLY A 531 11.35 -13.42 -7.25
CA GLY A 531 12.40 -12.61 -7.88
C GLY A 531 12.10 -11.12 -7.86
N GLU A 532 13.12 -10.30 -7.63
CA GLU A 532 12.97 -8.84 -7.58
C GLU A 532 12.59 -8.24 -8.95
N ASN A 533 13.05 -8.84 -10.05
CA ASN A 533 12.78 -8.37 -11.41
C ASN A 533 11.36 -8.71 -11.93
N VAL A 534 10.65 -9.62 -11.27
CA VAL A 534 9.29 -10.03 -11.66
C VAL A 534 8.23 -9.12 -11.05
N ARG A 535 8.52 -8.52 -9.92
CA ARG A 535 7.66 -7.55 -9.22
C ARG A 535 7.95 -6.14 -9.73
#